data_b9a5d54b4e369ca70d74a5d74e121b36
#
_entry.id   b9a5d54b4e369ca70d74a5d74e121b36
#
_cell.length_a   1.000
_cell.length_b   1.000
_cell.length_c   1.000
_cell.angle_alpha   90.00
_cell.angle_beta   90.00
_cell.angle_gamma   90.00
#
_symmetry.space_group_name_H-M   'P 1'
#
loop_
_entity.id
_entity.type
_entity.pdbx_description
1 polymer ?
#
loop_
_entity_poly.entity_id
_entity_poly.type
_entity_poly.pdbx_seq_one_letter_code
_entity_poly.pdbx_strand_id
1 'polypeptide(L)'
;VLFKILAGEMEPDEGSYKWGLTTTQSYFPKDNSAEFANDDTIVEWLTQYSPEKDVTYVRGFLGRMLFAGEDGVKKVKVLSGGEKVRCMLSKLMISGANVLMLDEPTDHLDMETTANRIMEIINGKLIDKITTYDEYLESDEMARKRFTFTVTESDEEDD
;
A
#
# COMPACT_ATOMS: atom_id res chain seq x y z
N VAL A 1 10.47 -7.29 -5.58
CA VAL A 1 10.73 -8.72 -5.34
C VAL A 1 10.43 -9.09 -3.89
N LEU A 2 11.04 -8.46 -2.88
CA LEU A 2 10.87 -8.81 -1.46
C LEU A 2 9.40 -8.82 -1.03
N PHE A 3 8.63 -7.78 -1.36
CA PHE A 3 7.21 -7.70 -0.98
C PHE A 3 6.36 -8.79 -1.64
N LYS A 4 6.67 -9.18 -2.88
CA LYS A 4 5.99 -10.31 -3.55
C LYS A 4 6.25 -11.63 -2.84
N ILE A 5 7.47 -11.84 -2.36
CA ILE A 5 7.81 -13.03 -1.55
C ILE A 5 7.01 -12.99 -0.24
N LEU A 6 7.04 -11.88 0.49
CA LEU A 6 6.31 -11.72 1.76
C LEU A 6 4.79 -11.81 1.61
N ALA A 7 4.26 -11.41 0.45
CA ALA A 7 2.84 -11.55 0.11
C ALA A 7 2.45 -12.97 -0.33
N GLY A 8 3.43 -13.87 -0.54
CA GLY A 8 3.20 -15.23 -1.01
C GLY A 8 2.96 -15.35 -2.51
N GLU A 9 3.27 -14.31 -3.28
CA GLU A 9 3.14 -14.31 -4.76
C GLU A 9 4.38 -14.86 -5.47
N MET A 10 5.49 -15.01 -4.75
CA MET A 10 6.77 -15.51 -5.26
C MET A 10 7.49 -16.33 -4.19
N GLU A 11 8.11 -17.43 -4.61
CA GLU A 11 8.97 -18.22 -3.73
C GLU A 11 10.37 -17.60 -3.59
N PRO A 12 10.98 -17.62 -2.41
CA PRO A 12 12.36 -17.17 -2.25
C PRO A 12 13.35 -18.17 -2.87
N ASP A 13 14.43 -17.67 -3.46
CA ASP A 13 15.52 -18.51 -3.98
C ASP A 13 16.24 -19.24 -2.85
N GLU A 14 16.44 -18.57 -1.72
CA GLU A 14 17.05 -19.14 -0.51
C GLU A 14 16.38 -18.55 0.74
N GLY A 15 16.47 -19.29 1.84
CA GLY A 15 15.92 -18.87 3.12
C GLY A 15 14.43 -19.16 3.28
N SER A 16 13.87 -18.68 4.37
CA SER A 16 12.44 -18.83 4.67
C SER A 16 11.94 -17.65 5.52
N TYR A 17 10.64 -17.41 5.48
CA TYR A 17 9.98 -16.46 6.33
C TYR A 17 8.72 -17.07 6.94
N LYS A 18 8.26 -16.50 8.04
CA LYS A 18 7.03 -16.91 8.70
C LYS A 18 6.33 -15.70 9.31
N TRP A 19 5.08 -15.54 8.99
CA TRP A 19 4.20 -14.59 9.66
C TRP A 19 3.80 -15.07 11.06
N GLY A 20 3.66 -14.13 11.98
CA GLY A 20 3.12 -14.43 13.31
C GLY A 20 1.66 -14.91 13.23
N LEU A 21 1.22 -15.70 14.21
CA LEU A 21 -0.12 -16.30 14.23
C LEU A 21 -1.27 -15.26 14.22
N THR A 22 -1.02 -14.06 14.75
CA THR A 22 -2.00 -12.97 14.83
C THR A 22 -1.82 -11.91 13.75
N THR A 23 -0.86 -12.10 12.83
CA THR A 23 -0.63 -11.17 11.74
C THR A 23 -1.50 -11.49 10.54
N THR A 24 -2.15 -10.46 10.03
CA THR A 24 -2.86 -10.47 8.74
C THR A 24 -2.24 -9.39 7.88
N GLN A 25 -1.72 -9.78 6.73
CA GLN A 25 -1.03 -8.87 5.81
C GLN A 25 -1.92 -8.49 4.65
N SER A 26 -1.73 -7.27 4.15
CA SER A 26 -2.29 -6.79 2.91
C SER A 26 -1.22 -6.10 2.09
N TYR A 27 -1.22 -6.35 0.79
CA TYR A 27 -0.18 -5.89 -0.13
C TYR A 27 -0.74 -4.91 -1.16
N PHE A 28 -0.10 -3.76 -1.27
CA PHE A 28 -0.36 -2.76 -2.30
C PHE A 28 0.77 -2.84 -3.33
N PRO A 29 0.54 -3.49 -4.49
CA PRO A 29 1.56 -3.63 -5.51
C PRO A 29 1.83 -2.30 -6.22
N LYS A 30 3.03 -2.14 -6.79
CA LYS A 30 3.41 -1.00 -7.63
C LYS A 30 2.47 -0.86 -8.84
N ASP A 31 2.19 -1.97 -9.52
CA ASP A 31 1.20 -2.05 -10.61
C ASP A 31 -0.05 -2.78 -10.12
N ASN A 32 -1.14 -2.05 -10.01
CA ASN A 32 -2.45 -2.54 -9.59
C ASN A 32 -3.50 -2.55 -10.72
N SER A 33 -3.09 -2.36 -11.97
CA SER A 33 -4.00 -2.24 -13.11
C SER A 33 -4.87 -3.47 -13.31
N ALA A 34 -4.36 -4.66 -13.03
CA ALA A 34 -5.11 -5.92 -13.13
C ALA A 34 -6.30 -5.98 -12.15
N GLU A 35 -6.22 -5.30 -11.02
CA GLU A 35 -7.29 -5.24 -10.02
C GLU A 35 -8.56 -4.55 -10.55
N PHE A 36 -8.42 -3.68 -11.54
CA PHE A 36 -9.49 -2.85 -12.10
C PHE A 36 -9.88 -3.25 -13.54
N ALA A 37 -9.47 -4.42 -13.99
CA ALA A 37 -9.70 -4.87 -15.36
C ALA A 37 -11.08 -5.48 -15.62
N ASN A 38 -11.94 -5.58 -14.60
CA ASN A 38 -13.28 -6.17 -14.70
C ASN A 38 -14.40 -5.12 -14.81
N ASP A 39 -15.63 -5.60 -14.97
CA ASP A 39 -16.83 -4.77 -15.12
C ASP A 39 -17.60 -4.53 -13.81
N ASP A 40 -17.01 -4.83 -12.67
CA ASP A 40 -17.62 -4.60 -11.37
C ASP A 40 -17.80 -3.11 -11.09
N THR A 41 -18.82 -2.77 -10.34
CA THR A 41 -18.94 -1.46 -9.70
C THR A 41 -17.98 -1.39 -8.51
N ILE A 42 -17.66 -0.18 -8.04
CA ILE A 42 -16.79 -0.02 -6.84
C ILE A 42 -17.36 -0.79 -5.65
N VAL A 43 -18.68 -0.75 -5.44
CA VAL A 43 -19.33 -1.48 -4.34
C VAL A 43 -19.17 -2.99 -4.50
N GLU A 44 -19.43 -3.54 -5.68
CA GLU A 44 -19.27 -4.97 -5.96
C GLU A 44 -17.82 -5.42 -5.78
N TRP A 45 -16.89 -4.64 -6.33
CA TRP A 45 -15.46 -4.91 -6.24
C TRP A 45 -14.96 -4.91 -4.78
N LEU A 46 -15.36 -3.90 -3.98
CA LEU A 46 -14.91 -3.81 -2.59
C LEU A 46 -15.58 -4.88 -1.70
N THR A 47 -16.81 -5.26 -1.99
CA THR A 47 -17.53 -6.29 -1.24
C THR A 47 -16.81 -7.63 -1.25
N GLN A 48 -16.07 -7.96 -2.31
CA GLN A 48 -15.29 -9.21 -2.40
C GLN A 48 -14.24 -9.32 -1.29
N TYR A 49 -13.69 -8.19 -0.86
CA TYR A 49 -12.60 -8.11 0.14
C TYR A 49 -13.10 -7.81 1.55
N SER A 50 -14.37 -7.48 1.71
CA SER A 50 -14.97 -7.20 3.01
C SER A 50 -15.31 -8.50 3.75
N PRO A 51 -14.96 -8.63 5.03
CA PRO A 51 -15.43 -9.74 5.87
C PRO A 51 -16.95 -9.70 6.05
N GLU A 52 -17.55 -8.52 6.05
CA GLU A 52 -18.99 -8.32 6.09
C GLU A 52 -19.51 -8.00 4.69
N LYS A 53 -20.35 -8.88 4.15
CA LYS A 53 -20.89 -8.81 2.76
C LYS A 53 -22.12 -7.92 2.62
N ASP A 54 -22.46 -7.15 3.65
CA ASP A 54 -23.59 -6.21 3.57
C ASP A 54 -23.25 -4.98 2.74
N VAL A 55 -24.08 -4.69 1.75
CA VAL A 55 -23.92 -3.54 0.84
C VAL A 55 -23.97 -2.21 1.60
N THR A 56 -24.80 -2.12 2.65
CA THR A 56 -24.90 -0.89 3.46
C THR A 56 -23.60 -0.62 4.21
N TYR A 57 -22.99 -1.66 4.76
CA TYR A 57 -21.68 -1.56 5.42
C TYR A 57 -20.60 -1.08 4.44
N VAL A 58 -20.52 -1.71 3.26
CA VAL A 58 -19.52 -1.37 2.23
C VAL A 58 -19.71 0.06 1.72
N ARG A 59 -20.95 0.49 1.47
CA ARG A 59 -21.24 1.88 1.07
C ARG A 59 -20.88 2.90 2.15
N GLY A 60 -21.15 2.60 3.41
CA GLY A 60 -20.75 3.43 4.55
C GLY A 60 -19.22 3.56 4.64
N PHE A 61 -18.52 2.47 4.38
CA PHE A 61 -17.06 2.46 4.33
C PHE A 61 -16.51 3.33 3.17
N LEU A 62 -17.07 3.18 1.97
CA LEU A 62 -16.70 3.99 0.81
C LEU A 62 -16.97 5.48 1.03
N GLY A 63 -18.04 5.83 1.72
CA GLY A 63 -18.33 7.22 2.09
C GLY A 63 -17.24 7.84 2.97
N ARG A 64 -16.68 7.08 3.90
CA ARG A 64 -15.53 7.50 4.72
C ARG A 64 -14.24 7.65 3.91
N MET A 65 -14.13 6.91 2.80
CA MET A 65 -12.99 7.00 1.87
C MET A 65 -13.21 8.03 0.75
N LEU A 66 -14.11 9.00 0.97
CA LEU A 66 -14.41 10.10 0.07
C LEU A 66 -15.02 9.70 -1.29
N PHE A 67 -15.73 8.58 -1.33
CA PHE A 67 -16.60 8.23 -2.44
C PHE A 67 -18.03 8.69 -2.10
N ALA A 68 -18.54 9.65 -2.86
CA ALA A 68 -19.92 10.13 -2.69
C ALA A 68 -20.94 9.07 -3.09
N GLY A 69 -22.21 9.23 -2.68
CA GLY A 69 -23.23 8.17 -2.78
C GLY A 69 -23.40 7.53 -4.16
N GLU A 70 -23.27 8.29 -5.25
CA GLU A 70 -23.36 7.76 -6.61
C GLU A 70 -22.05 7.20 -7.16
N ASP A 71 -20.92 7.52 -6.56
CA ASP A 71 -19.61 7.01 -7.00
C ASP A 71 -19.51 5.50 -6.86
N GLY A 72 -20.19 4.91 -5.89
CA GLY A 72 -20.19 3.47 -5.66
C GLY A 72 -20.71 2.62 -6.83
N VAL A 73 -21.49 3.19 -7.74
CA VAL A 73 -22.02 2.51 -8.94
C VAL A 73 -21.14 2.69 -10.18
N LYS A 74 -20.10 3.50 -10.11
CA LYS A 74 -19.11 3.60 -11.19
C LYS A 74 -18.42 2.26 -11.40
N LYS A 75 -18.11 1.95 -12.66
CA LYS A 75 -17.32 0.77 -13.00
C LYS A 75 -15.85 1.00 -12.65
N VAL A 76 -15.20 0.00 -12.05
CA VAL A 76 -13.80 0.13 -11.62
C VAL A 76 -12.83 0.38 -12.77
N LYS A 77 -13.15 -0.09 -13.97
CA LYS A 77 -12.34 0.11 -15.18
C LYS A 77 -12.26 1.55 -15.67
N VAL A 78 -13.22 2.43 -15.30
CA VAL A 78 -13.27 3.84 -15.75
C VAL A 78 -12.73 4.81 -14.72
N LEU A 79 -12.20 4.34 -13.60
CA LEU A 79 -11.71 5.17 -12.51
C LEU A 79 -10.45 5.94 -12.91
N SER A 80 -10.31 7.17 -12.40
CA SER A 80 -9.08 7.94 -12.46
C SER A 80 -7.97 7.31 -11.61
N GLY A 81 -6.71 7.74 -11.82
CA GLY A 81 -5.58 7.25 -11.01
C GLY A 81 -5.78 7.45 -9.51
N GLY A 82 -6.23 8.63 -9.08
CA GLY A 82 -6.52 8.92 -7.67
C GLY A 82 -7.68 8.10 -7.10
N GLU A 83 -8.73 7.87 -7.89
CA GLU A 83 -9.84 7.00 -7.49
C GLU A 83 -9.40 5.54 -7.34
N LYS A 84 -8.54 5.04 -8.23
CA LYS A 84 -7.93 3.69 -8.12
C LYS A 84 -7.10 3.54 -6.85
N VAL A 85 -6.28 4.54 -6.52
CA VAL A 85 -5.50 4.54 -5.28
C VAL A 85 -6.42 4.50 -4.06
N ARG A 86 -7.46 5.32 -4.02
CA ARG A 86 -8.45 5.29 -2.92
C ARG A 86 -9.18 3.95 -2.83
N CYS A 87 -9.51 3.32 -3.94
CA CYS A 87 -10.07 1.96 -3.97
C CYS A 87 -9.11 0.94 -3.37
N MET A 88 -7.84 0.95 -3.76
CA MET A 88 -6.83 0.05 -3.21
C MET A 88 -6.65 0.25 -1.72
N LEU A 89 -6.59 1.48 -1.23
CA LEU A 89 -6.54 1.77 0.20
C LEU A 89 -7.79 1.26 0.93
N SER A 90 -8.96 1.45 0.34
CA SER A 90 -10.22 0.93 0.88
C SER A 90 -10.18 -0.59 1.01
N LYS A 91 -9.65 -1.29 0.00
CA LYS A 91 -9.43 -2.74 0.03
C LYS A 91 -8.52 -3.16 1.19
N LEU A 92 -7.37 -2.51 1.34
CA LEU A 92 -6.42 -2.80 2.41
C LEU A 92 -7.03 -2.60 3.81
N MET A 93 -7.81 -1.52 3.98
CA MET A 93 -8.42 -1.19 5.25
C MET A 93 -9.63 -2.06 5.58
N ILE A 94 -10.51 -2.33 4.62
CA ILE A 94 -11.73 -3.11 4.85
C ILE A 94 -11.43 -4.58 5.13
N SER A 95 -10.33 -5.10 4.60
CA SER A 95 -9.87 -6.47 4.85
C SER A 95 -9.44 -6.72 6.29
N GLY A 96 -9.23 -5.66 7.09
CA GLY A 96 -8.85 -5.75 8.48
C GLY A 96 -7.41 -6.20 8.72
N ALA A 97 -6.55 -6.07 7.72
CA ALA A 97 -5.13 -6.39 7.85
C ALA A 97 -4.44 -5.48 8.88
N ASN A 98 -3.59 -6.07 9.71
CA ASN A 98 -2.79 -5.33 10.69
C ASN A 98 -1.35 -5.08 10.24
N VAL A 99 -0.97 -5.61 9.08
CA VAL A 99 0.30 -5.33 8.39
C VAL A 99 0.00 -4.89 6.97
N LEU A 100 0.44 -3.68 6.61
CA LEU A 100 0.33 -3.15 5.26
C LEU A 100 1.71 -3.13 4.60
N MET A 101 1.80 -3.73 3.42
CA MET A 101 2.99 -3.70 2.58
C MET A 101 2.70 -2.82 1.37
N LEU A 102 3.36 -1.67 1.29
CA LEU A 102 3.15 -0.68 0.24
C LEU A 102 4.39 -0.66 -0.66
N ASP A 103 4.24 -1.07 -1.91
CA ASP A 103 5.32 -1.13 -2.89
C ASP A 103 5.28 0.12 -3.77
N GLU A 104 6.21 1.04 -3.54
CA GLU A 104 6.28 2.34 -4.21
C GLU A 104 4.92 3.05 -4.25
N PRO A 105 4.32 3.32 -3.08
CA PRO A 105 3.05 4.03 -3.02
C PRO A 105 3.21 5.42 -3.64
N THR A 106 2.23 5.83 -4.43
CA THR A 106 2.26 7.13 -5.10
C THR A 106 2.19 8.30 -4.10
N ASP A 107 2.67 9.49 -4.52
CA ASP A 107 2.72 10.73 -3.71
C ASP A 107 1.36 11.22 -3.17
N HIS A 108 0.29 10.51 -3.47
CA HIS A 108 -1.08 10.83 -3.05
C HIS A 108 -1.53 10.10 -1.77
N LEU A 109 -0.63 9.35 -1.13
CA LEU A 109 -0.89 8.69 0.13
C LEU A 109 -0.53 9.62 1.28
N ASP A 110 -1.56 10.05 2.02
CA ASP A 110 -1.39 10.67 3.32
C ASP A 110 -1.02 9.57 4.34
N MET A 111 0.27 9.31 4.50
CA MET A 111 0.80 8.31 5.42
C MET A 111 0.93 8.84 6.86
N GLU A 112 0.64 10.11 7.08
CA GLU A 112 0.88 10.81 8.34
C GLU A 112 0.08 10.23 9.53
N THR A 113 -1.06 9.63 9.26
CA THR A 113 -1.98 9.26 10.35
C THR A 113 -1.98 7.79 10.77
N THR A 114 -1.29 6.90 10.06
CA THR A 114 -1.56 5.46 10.21
C THR A 114 -0.34 4.62 10.63
N ALA A 115 0.86 5.08 10.38
CA ALA A 115 2.06 4.28 10.64
C ALA A 115 2.70 4.64 12.00
N ASN A 116 2.88 3.63 12.83
CA ASN A 116 3.61 3.73 14.11
C ASN A 116 4.92 2.94 14.12
N ARG A 117 5.24 2.28 13.02
CA ARG A 117 6.50 1.58 12.79
C ARG A 117 6.88 1.67 11.32
N ILE A 118 8.06 2.15 11.05
CA ILE A 118 8.58 2.34 9.70
C ILE A 118 9.70 1.34 9.44
N MET A 119 9.58 0.62 8.35
CA MET A 119 10.64 -0.22 7.80
C MET A 119 10.97 0.24 6.39
N GLU A 120 12.20 0.62 6.17
CA GLU A 120 12.68 1.09 4.86
C GLU A 120 13.93 0.31 4.46
N ILE A 121 14.01 -0.05 3.18
CA ILE A 121 15.20 -0.72 2.62
C ILE A 121 15.93 0.31 1.76
N ILE A 122 17.13 0.66 2.18
CA ILE A 122 18.02 1.58 1.45
C ILE A 122 19.36 0.88 1.22
N ASN A 123 19.81 0.81 -0.02
CA ASN A 123 21.09 0.17 -0.39
C ASN A 123 21.23 -1.25 0.19
N GLY A 124 20.17 -2.07 0.12
CA GLY A 124 20.15 -3.43 0.64
C GLY A 124 20.18 -3.55 2.17
N LYS A 125 20.09 -2.43 2.91
CA LYS A 125 20.02 -2.42 4.37
C LYS A 125 18.61 -2.14 4.83
N LEU A 126 18.13 -2.93 5.78
CA LEU A 126 16.86 -2.69 6.45
C LEU A 126 17.03 -1.66 7.57
N ILE A 127 16.18 -0.65 7.55
CA ILE A 127 15.99 0.30 8.64
C ILE A 127 14.63 -0.01 9.24
N ASP A 128 14.59 -0.21 10.55
CA ASP A 128 13.39 -0.54 11.30
C ASP A 128 13.30 0.38 12.52
N LYS A 129 12.30 1.25 12.55
CA LYS A 129 12.08 2.21 13.64
C LYS A 129 10.62 2.25 14.06
N ILE A 130 10.39 2.26 15.35
CA ILE A 130 9.09 2.55 15.95
C ILE A 130 8.99 4.07 16.12
N THR A 131 8.31 4.71 15.18
CA THR A 131 8.18 6.17 15.10
C THR A 131 7.02 6.53 14.18
N THR A 132 6.55 7.76 14.25
CA THR A 132 5.63 8.30 13.26
C THR A 132 6.36 8.58 11.94
N TYR A 133 5.60 8.68 10.84
CA TYR A 133 6.20 8.93 9.53
C TYR A 133 6.89 10.30 9.47
N ASP A 134 6.31 11.32 10.09
CA ASP A 134 6.88 12.68 10.13
C ASP A 134 8.20 12.72 10.91
N GLU A 135 8.22 12.15 12.12
CA GLU A 135 9.44 12.05 12.93
C GLU A 135 10.55 11.27 12.20
N TYR A 136 10.15 10.26 11.42
CA TYR A 136 11.07 9.48 10.61
C TYR A 136 11.68 10.31 9.47
N LEU A 137 10.87 11.10 8.77
CA LEU A 137 11.34 11.99 7.70
C LEU A 137 12.28 13.09 8.21
N GLU A 138 12.02 13.62 9.39
CA GLU A 138 12.80 14.68 10.03
C GLU A 138 14.13 14.18 10.64
N SER A 139 14.30 12.87 10.79
CA SER A 139 15.52 12.36 11.43
C SER A 139 16.77 12.64 10.58
N ASP A 140 17.79 13.24 11.16
CA ASP A 140 19.08 13.57 10.52
C ASP A 140 19.74 12.37 9.86
N GLU A 141 19.60 11.19 10.46
CA GLU A 141 20.15 9.94 9.93
C GLU A 141 19.53 9.57 8.59
N MET A 142 18.23 9.76 8.46
CA MET A 142 17.50 9.44 7.23
C MET A 142 17.76 10.46 6.12
N ALA A 143 17.84 11.75 6.47
CA ALA A 143 18.21 12.80 5.54
C ALA A 143 19.59 12.54 4.92
N ARG A 144 20.58 12.13 5.72
CA ARG A 144 21.92 11.76 5.24
C ARG A 144 21.91 10.54 4.33
N LYS A 145 21.14 9.49 4.67
CA LYS A 145 21.07 8.27 3.85
C LYS A 145 20.41 8.52 2.49
N ARG A 146 19.36 9.34 2.45
CA ARG A 146 18.71 9.74 1.19
C ARG A 146 19.63 10.60 0.34
N PHE A 147 20.35 11.53 0.93
CA PHE A 147 21.30 12.37 0.22
C PHE A 147 22.44 11.55 -0.43
N THR A 148 22.96 10.57 0.28
CA THR A 148 24.01 9.67 -0.25
C THR A 148 23.49 8.84 -1.43
N PHE A 149 22.20 8.43 -1.41
CA PHE A 149 21.58 7.69 -2.51
C PHE A 149 21.43 8.56 -3.77
N THR A 150 20.97 9.80 -3.61
CA THR A 150 20.78 10.73 -4.74
C THR A 150 22.11 11.09 -5.43
N VAL A 151 23.19 11.18 -4.67
CA VAL A 151 24.53 11.49 -5.22
C VAL A 151 25.11 10.31 -6.02
N THR A 152 24.84 9.06 -5.61
CA THR A 152 25.32 7.87 -6.35
C THR A 152 24.57 7.64 -7.65
N GLU A 153 23.28 7.99 -7.75
CA GLU A 153 22.53 7.90 -9.01
C GLU A 153 22.95 8.97 -10.03
N SER A 154 23.38 10.15 -9.56
CA SER A 154 23.83 11.23 -10.48
C SER A 154 25.22 10.99 -11.08
N ASP A 155 26.04 10.15 -10.46
CA ASP A 155 27.40 9.83 -10.92
C ASP A 155 27.44 8.64 -11.91
N GLU A 156 26.33 7.88 -12.06
CA GLU A 156 26.22 6.76 -13.01
C GLU A 156 25.60 7.15 -14.38
N GLU A 157 25.04 8.36 -14.52
CA GLU A 157 24.48 8.84 -15.79
C GLU A 157 25.46 9.62 -16.68
N ASP A 158 26.71 9.84 -16.26
CA ASP A 158 27.72 10.65 -16.98
C ASP A 158 28.93 9.84 -17.51
N ASP A 159 28.80 8.51 -17.73
CA ASP A 159 29.85 7.70 -18.40
C ASP A 159 29.35 7.07 -19.71
#